data_5d4fe21ca91bd4b2bf04cff530c5d68e
#
_entry.id   5d4fe21ca91bd4b2bf04cff530c5d68e
#
_cell.length_a   1.000
_cell.length_b   1.000
_cell.length_c   1.000
_cell.angle_alpha   90.00
_cell.angle_beta   90.00
_cell.angle_gamma   90.00
#
_symmetry.space_group_name_H-M   'P 1'
#
loop_
_entity.id
_entity.type
_entity.pdbx_description
1 polymer ?
#
loop_
_entity_poly.entity_id
_entity_poly.type
_entity_poly.pdbx_seq_one_letter_code
_entity_poly.pdbx_strand_id
1 'polypeptide(L)'
;GKPVPQGYEDYEGFIGGATDDFKCVEVDENAPCGMCYTSGTTGSPKGVVYSHRSTVLHTLVAALPGGINVSGTDTVLPVVPMFHANAWGLPFVSTFVGAKQVFPGPHLDSESLLDLYQRERVTVTGGVPTIWLSLLQTLRANPGKYDLVPGMRMMVGGSAAPESLFRGFDEFGLEVGTAWGMTETSPLGTVSSLKPSMRALPKEEQYAFRIKQGMAA
;
A
#
# COMPACT_ATOMS: atom_id res chain seq x y z
N GLY A 1 16.50 19.20 -10.25
CA GLY A 1 16.58 17.73 -10.38
C GLY A 1 18.02 17.30 -10.58
N LYS A 2 18.32 16.02 -10.40
CA LYS A 2 19.62 15.46 -10.75
C LYS A 2 19.75 15.41 -12.28
N PRO A 3 20.96 15.61 -12.85
CA PRO A 3 21.14 15.48 -14.29
C PRO A 3 20.80 14.06 -14.77
N VAL A 4 20.21 13.96 -15.96
CA VAL A 4 19.91 12.65 -16.58
C VAL A 4 21.24 11.94 -16.91
N PRO A 5 21.43 10.68 -16.48
CA PRO A 5 22.66 9.95 -16.80
C PRO A 5 22.84 9.74 -18.31
N GLN A 6 24.09 9.58 -18.74
CA GLN A 6 24.39 9.31 -20.15
C GLN A 6 23.70 7.99 -20.59
N GLY A 7 23.05 8.02 -21.74
CA GLY A 7 22.32 6.87 -22.29
C GLY A 7 20.86 6.74 -21.80
N TYR A 8 20.39 7.68 -21.00
CA TYR A 8 18.99 7.79 -20.58
C TYR A 8 18.36 9.06 -21.13
N GLU A 9 17.05 9.04 -21.31
CA GLU A 9 16.26 10.19 -21.72
C GLU A 9 15.55 10.79 -20.49
N ASP A 10 15.33 12.10 -20.50
CA ASP A 10 14.49 12.75 -19.51
C ASP A 10 13.02 12.38 -19.74
N TYR A 11 12.33 11.98 -18.68
CA TYR A 11 10.94 11.52 -18.77
C TYR A 11 10.01 12.62 -19.33
N GLU A 12 10.11 13.85 -18.85
CA GLU A 12 9.27 14.97 -19.31
C GLU A 12 9.58 15.32 -20.77
N GLY A 13 10.85 15.26 -21.16
CA GLY A 13 11.26 15.43 -22.55
C GLY A 13 10.71 14.31 -23.46
N PHE A 14 10.72 13.07 -22.99
CA PHE A 14 10.21 11.92 -23.73
C PHE A 14 8.70 12.01 -23.97
N ILE A 15 7.91 12.39 -22.96
CA ILE A 15 6.45 12.49 -23.07
C ILE A 15 5.99 13.83 -23.65
N GLY A 16 6.81 14.88 -23.59
CA GLY A 16 6.41 16.25 -23.96
C GLY A 16 5.99 16.45 -25.42
N GLY A 17 6.38 15.52 -26.30
CA GLY A 17 5.94 15.47 -27.71
C GLY A 17 4.69 14.60 -27.96
N ALA A 18 4.19 13.91 -26.94
CA ALA A 18 3.02 13.06 -27.09
C ALA A 18 1.72 13.86 -27.13
N THR A 19 0.73 13.35 -27.86
CA THR A 19 -0.64 13.91 -27.86
C THR A 19 -1.44 13.32 -26.70
N ASP A 20 -2.43 14.07 -26.22
CA ASP A 20 -3.45 13.61 -25.27
C ASP A 20 -4.60 12.84 -25.93
N ASP A 21 -4.63 12.76 -27.27
CA ASP A 21 -5.58 11.93 -28.02
C ASP A 21 -5.15 10.46 -27.99
N PHE A 22 -5.39 9.81 -26.84
CA PHE A 22 -5.08 8.40 -26.63
C PHE A 22 -6.30 7.52 -26.85
N LYS A 23 -6.19 6.55 -27.78
CA LYS A 23 -7.21 5.51 -27.98
C LYS A 23 -6.78 4.21 -27.29
N CYS A 24 -7.61 3.75 -26.34
CA CYS A 24 -7.39 2.46 -25.72
C CYS A 24 -7.43 1.35 -26.79
N VAL A 25 -6.41 0.50 -26.78
CA VAL A 25 -6.34 -0.68 -27.65
C VAL A 25 -7.02 -1.84 -26.93
N GLU A 26 -7.87 -2.58 -27.65
CA GLU A 26 -8.41 -3.84 -27.15
C GLU A 26 -7.29 -4.87 -27.04
N VAL A 27 -7.14 -5.47 -25.87
CA VAL A 27 -6.14 -6.50 -25.58
C VAL A 27 -6.82 -7.71 -24.93
N ASP A 28 -6.24 -8.89 -25.14
CA ASP A 28 -6.65 -10.10 -24.41
C ASP A 28 -6.41 -9.90 -22.90
N GLU A 29 -7.38 -10.24 -22.07
CA GLU A 29 -7.27 -10.12 -20.61
C GLU A 29 -6.09 -10.93 -20.02
N ASN A 30 -5.64 -11.98 -20.70
CA ASN A 30 -4.51 -12.80 -20.30
C ASN A 30 -3.17 -12.26 -20.82
N ALA A 31 -3.18 -11.22 -21.66
CA ALA A 31 -1.95 -10.59 -22.13
C ALA A 31 -1.14 -10.00 -20.94
N PRO A 32 0.19 -10.01 -21.00
CA PRO A 32 1.05 -9.38 -20.01
C PRO A 32 0.79 -7.87 -19.91
N CYS A 33 0.65 -7.35 -18.68
CA CYS A 33 0.53 -5.91 -18.44
C CYS A 33 1.65 -5.34 -17.56
N GLY A 34 2.37 -6.19 -16.83
CA GLY A 34 3.46 -5.75 -15.95
C GLY A 34 4.34 -6.90 -15.51
N MET A 35 5.53 -6.58 -15.02
CA MET A 35 6.47 -7.55 -14.47
C MET A 35 7.15 -6.99 -13.23
N CYS A 36 7.23 -7.80 -12.18
CA CYS A 36 8.02 -7.52 -10.99
C CYS A 36 9.02 -8.64 -10.74
N TYR A 37 10.25 -8.28 -10.37
CA TYR A 37 11.28 -9.24 -10.05
C TYR A 37 11.32 -9.60 -8.57
N THR A 38 11.54 -10.89 -8.28
CA THR A 38 11.87 -11.38 -6.94
C THR A 38 13.37 -11.67 -6.87
N SER A 39 13.95 -11.60 -5.64
CA SER A 39 15.36 -11.94 -5.44
C SER A 39 15.69 -13.42 -5.75
N GLY A 40 14.66 -14.28 -5.78
CA GLY A 40 14.80 -15.72 -5.97
C GLY A 40 15.45 -16.42 -4.77
N THR A 41 14.94 -17.58 -4.39
CA THR A 41 15.55 -18.43 -3.34
C THR A 41 16.79 -19.20 -3.83
N THR A 42 17.00 -19.25 -5.14
CA THR A 42 18.07 -20.03 -5.81
C THR A 42 19.20 -19.16 -6.39
N GLY A 43 19.27 -17.89 -6.01
CA GLY A 43 20.35 -16.96 -6.36
C GLY A 43 20.16 -16.11 -7.60
N SER A 44 19.32 -16.52 -8.57
CA SER A 44 19.02 -15.68 -9.74
C SER A 44 17.65 -15.01 -9.60
N PRO A 45 17.54 -13.69 -9.88
CA PRO A 45 16.26 -13.00 -9.88
C PRO A 45 15.27 -13.64 -10.86
N LYS A 46 13.99 -13.73 -10.47
CA LYS A 46 12.92 -14.26 -11.30
C LYS A 46 11.88 -13.18 -11.59
N GLY A 47 11.53 -13.01 -12.85
CA GLY A 47 10.45 -12.11 -13.27
C GLY A 47 9.10 -12.79 -13.13
N VAL A 48 8.20 -12.16 -12.37
CA VAL A 48 6.79 -12.53 -12.25
C VAL A 48 5.98 -11.63 -13.15
N VAL A 49 5.31 -12.21 -14.13
CA VAL A 49 4.49 -11.48 -15.10
C VAL A 49 3.06 -11.43 -14.63
N TYR A 50 2.49 -10.23 -14.56
CA TYR A 50 1.08 -10.01 -14.30
C TYR A 50 0.31 -9.86 -15.61
N SER A 51 -0.86 -10.49 -15.71
CA SER A 51 -1.80 -10.25 -16.80
C SER A 51 -2.74 -9.10 -16.46
N HIS A 52 -3.40 -8.53 -17.47
CA HIS A 52 -4.49 -7.59 -17.24
C HIS A 52 -5.56 -8.19 -16.31
N ARG A 53 -5.93 -9.47 -16.55
CA ARG A 53 -6.88 -10.20 -15.71
C ARG A 53 -6.45 -10.26 -14.24
N SER A 54 -5.21 -10.67 -13.94
CA SER A 54 -4.74 -10.80 -12.56
C SER A 54 -4.72 -9.45 -11.85
N THR A 55 -4.32 -8.39 -12.56
CA THR A 55 -4.29 -7.02 -12.04
C THR A 55 -5.70 -6.50 -11.72
N VAL A 56 -6.68 -6.73 -12.62
CA VAL A 56 -8.06 -6.31 -12.40
C VAL A 56 -8.71 -7.09 -11.26
N LEU A 57 -8.52 -8.42 -11.19
CA LEU A 57 -9.05 -9.24 -10.11
C LEU A 57 -8.48 -8.82 -8.74
N HIS A 58 -7.16 -8.60 -8.66
CA HIS A 58 -6.53 -8.05 -7.46
C HIS A 58 -7.13 -6.70 -7.07
N THR A 59 -7.33 -5.81 -8.04
CA THR A 59 -7.91 -4.48 -7.83
C THR A 59 -9.32 -4.57 -7.24
N LEU A 60 -10.17 -5.45 -7.80
CA LEU A 60 -11.51 -5.71 -7.28
C LEU A 60 -11.48 -6.22 -5.84
N VAL A 61 -10.61 -7.21 -5.55
CA VAL A 61 -10.46 -7.77 -4.20
C VAL A 61 -9.95 -6.72 -3.21
N ALA A 62 -9.00 -5.89 -3.61
CA ALA A 62 -8.47 -4.82 -2.76
C ALA A 62 -9.54 -3.76 -2.40
N ALA A 63 -10.51 -3.51 -3.30
CA ALA A 63 -11.62 -2.60 -3.04
C ALA A 63 -12.67 -3.19 -2.09
N LEU A 64 -12.79 -4.52 -1.96
CA LEU A 64 -13.81 -5.14 -1.10
C LEU A 64 -13.57 -4.87 0.38
N PRO A 65 -14.65 -4.82 1.21
CA PRO A 65 -14.52 -4.68 2.67
C PRO A 65 -13.70 -5.76 3.38
N GLY A 66 -13.58 -6.95 2.78
CA GLY A 66 -12.71 -8.03 3.27
C GLY A 66 -11.25 -7.92 2.78
N GLY A 67 -10.98 -7.05 1.81
CA GLY A 67 -9.67 -6.71 1.31
C GLY A 67 -9.07 -5.50 2.03
N ILE A 68 -8.43 -4.59 1.27
CA ILE A 68 -7.89 -3.33 1.82
C ILE A 68 -9.01 -2.32 2.09
N ASN A 69 -10.18 -2.51 1.46
CA ASN A 69 -11.37 -1.66 1.60
C ASN A 69 -11.14 -0.23 1.13
N VAL A 70 -10.53 -0.06 -0.04
CA VAL A 70 -10.33 1.27 -0.65
C VAL A 70 -11.60 1.70 -1.38
N SER A 71 -12.01 2.93 -1.18
CA SER A 71 -13.20 3.54 -1.80
C SER A 71 -12.89 4.89 -2.45
N GLY A 72 -13.80 5.41 -3.27
CA GLY A 72 -13.64 6.71 -3.93
C GLY A 72 -13.57 7.92 -2.99
N THR A 73 -13.88 7.74 -1.70
CA THR A 73 -13.76 8.80 -0.69
C THR A 73 -12.41 8.79 0.04
N ASP A 74 -11.54 7.81 -0.29
CA ASP A 74 -10.24 7.68 0.35
C ASP A 74 -9.18 8.60 -0.27
N THR A 75 -8.21 8.96 0.56
CA THR A 75 -6.91 9.48 0.14
C THR A 75 -5.86 8.41 0.43
N VAL A 76 -5.27 7.85 -0.61
CA VAL A 76 -4.36 6.70 -0.52
C VAL A 76 -2.92 7.16 -0.71
N LEU A 77 -2.04 6.79 0.23
CA LEU A 77 -0.61 7.05 0.15
C LEU A 77 0.17 5.74 0.30
N PRO A 78 0.64 5.13 -0.81
CA PRO A 78 1.54 3.99 -0.73
C PRO A 78 2.94 4.43 -0.32
N VAL A 79 3.45 3.87 0.79
CA VAL A 79 4.86 4.01 1.18
C VAL A 79 5.72 2.94 0.50
N VAL A 80 5.09 1.84 0.13
CA VAL A 80 5.73 0.76 -0.63
C VAL A 80 6.14 1.26 -2.01
N PRO A 81 7.39 1.01 -2.45
CA PRO A 81 7.86 1.45 -3.76
C PRO A 81 7.08 0.84 -4.93
N MET A 82 6.91 1.62 -6.02
CA MET A 82 6.22 1.16 -7.22
C MET A 82 6.87 -0.06 -7.88
N PHE A 83 8.20 -0.21 -7.76
CA PHE A 83 8.92 -1.36 -8.30
C PHE A 83 8.71 -2.66 -7.49
N HIS A 84 8.17 -2.58 -6.26
CA HIS A 84 7.90 -3.75 -5.41
C HIS A 84 6.42 -4.12 -5.50
N ALA A 85 6.13 -5.15 -6.29
CA ALA A 85 4.77 -5.64 -6.53
C ALA A 85 3.76 -4.51 -6.84
N ASN A 86 4.22 -3.50 -7.63
CA ASN A 86 3.45 -2.31 -8.03
C ASN A 86 2.85 -1.55 -6.83
N ALA A 87 3.65 -1.31 -5.79
CA ALA A 87 3.20 -0.72 -4.53
C ALA A 87 2.00 -1.46 -3.93
N TRP A 88 2.03 -2.79 -3.98
CA TRP A 88 0.95 -3.70 -3.54
C TRP A 88 -0.38 -3.47 -4.24
N GLY A 89 -0.35 -2.95 -5.47
CA GLY A 89 -1.54 -2.67 -6.27
C GLY A 89 -2.37 -1.47 -5.79
N LEU A 90 -1.91 -0.72 -4.78
CA LEU A 90 -2.60 0.46 -4.28
C LEU A 90 -2.89 1.52 -5.36
N PRO A 91 -1.97 1.80 -6.31
CA PRO A 91 -2.28 2.73 -7.40
C PRO A 91 -3.41 2.25 -8.30
N PHE A 92 -3.47 0.95 -8.58
CA PHE A 92 -4.53 0.40 -9.43
C PHE A 92 -5.91 0.47 -8.77
N VAL A 93 -6.01 0.06 -7.49
CA VAL A 93 -7.29 0.15 -6.78
C VAL A 93 -7.73 1.60 -6.60
N SER A 94 -6.82 2.51 -6.31
CA SER A 94 -7.14 3.93 -6.18
C SER A 94 -7.69 4.52 -7.48
N THR A 95 -7.07 4.19 -8.62
CA THR A 95 -7.55 4.59 -9.95
C THR A 95 -8.93 3.99 -10.24
N PHE A 96 -9.09 2.70 -9.93
CA PHE A 96 -10.33 1.97 -10.20
C PHE A 96 -11.55 2.55 -9.46
N VAL A 97 -11.38 2.93 -8.19
CA VAL A 97 -12.47 3.49 -7.38
C VAL A 97 -12.56 5.02 -7.42
N GLY A 98 -11.61 5.70 -8.09
CA GLY A 98 -11.55 7.16 -8.14
C GLY A 98 -11.05 7.81 -6.85
N ALA A 99 -10.25 7.10 -6.04
CA ALA A 99 -9.63 7.63 -4.82
C ALA A 99 -8.50 8.62 -5.14
N LYS A 100 -8.31 9.62 -4.29
CA LYS A 100 -7.15 10.51 -4.37
C LYS A 100 -5.87 9.74 -4.09
N GLN A 101 -4.86 9.92 -4.94
CA GLN A 101 -3.54 9.33 -4.76
C GLN A 101 -2.51 10.37 -4.37
N VAL A 102 -1.68 10.03 -3.38
CA VAL A 102 -0.57 10.87 -2.90
C VAL A 102 0.70 10.03 -2.92
N PHE A 103 1.75 10.53 -3.55
CA PHE A 103 3.03 9.85 -3.64
C PHE A 103 4.10 10.60 -2.84
N PRO A 104 4.78 9.94 -1.88
CA PRO A 104 5.75 10.61 -1.01
C PRO A 104 7.09 10.93 -1.71
N GLY A 105 7.31 10.43 -2.93
CA GLY A 105 8.59 10.56 -3.61
C GLY A 105 9.71 9.87 -2.83
N PRO A 106 10.91 10.45 -2.76
CA PRO A 106 12.04 9.87 -2.04
C PRO A 106 12.02 10.14 -0.52
N HIS A 107 11.05 10.90 0.01
CA HIS A 107 10.98 11.35 1.39
C HIS A 107 10.16 10.39 2.24
N LEU A 108 10.80 9.31 2.68
CA LEU A 108 10.16 8.22 3.46
C LEU A 108 10.53 8.26 4.95
N ASP A 109 11.17 9.33 5.42
CA ASP A 109 11.38 9.55 6.83
C ASP A 109 10.07 9.88 7.56
N SER A 110 10.04 9.63 8.85
CA SER A 110 8.80 9.70 9.64
C SER A 110 8.18 11.08 9.69
N GLU A 111 8.99 12.13 9.74
CA GLU A 111 8.49 13.51 9.82
C GLU A 111 7.83 13.91 8.48
N SER A 112 8.53 13.66 7.37
CA SER A 112 8.00 13.92 6.02
C SER A 112 6.70 13.17 5.75
N LEU A 113 6.61 11.90 6.16
CA LEU A 113 5.40 11.10 5.99
C LEU A 113 4.24 11.62 6.87
N LEU A 114 4.50 11.94 8.14
CA LEU A 114 3.46 12.46 9.05
C LEU A 114 2.94 13.82 8.59
N ASP A 115 3.82 14.71 8.15
CA ASP A 115 3.44 16.01 7.58
C ASP A 115 2.57 15.83 6.32
N LEU A 116 2.93 14.86 5.47
CA LEU A 116 2.17 14.56 4.26
C LEU A 116 0.81 13.93 4.59
N TYR A 117 0.75 13.01 5.56
CA TYR A 117 -0.51 12.42 6.02
C TYR A 117 -1.49 13.46 6.54
N GLN A 118 -1.02 14.39 7.37
CA GLN A 118 -1.83 15.49 7.88
C GLN A 118 -2.28 16.43 6.76
N ARG A 119 -1.36 16.92 5.94
CA ARG A 119 -1.63 17.91 4.89
C ARG A 119 -2.62 17.39 3.84
N GLU A 120 -2.43 16.17 3.42
CA GLU A 120 -3.22 15.54 2.35
C GLU A 120 -4.47 14.81 2.88
N ARG A 121 -4.64 14.74 4.22
CA ARG A 121 -5.75 14.03 4.90
C ARG A 121 -5.80 12.57 4.48
N VAL A 122 -4.68 11.88 4.57
CA VAL A 122 -4.55 10.47 4.17
C VAL A 122 -5.46 9.58 5.03
N THR A 123 -6.18 8.67 4.39
CA THR A 123 -7.10 7.73 5.04
C THR A 123 -6.63 6.27 4.91
N VAL A 124 -5.81 5.97 3.90
CA VAL A 124 -5.26 4.62 3.66
C VAL A 124 -3.79 4.72 3.31
N THR A 125 -2.97 3.90 3.95
CA THR A 125 -1.55 3.80 3.64
C THR A 125 -1.07 2.34 3.74
N GLY A 126 0.01 2.00 3.06
CA GLY A 126 0.60 0.66 3.07
C GLY A 126 2.11 0.72 3.16
N GLY A 127 2.70 -0.09 4.04
CA GLY A 127 4.14 -0.11 4.25
C GLY A 127 4.63 -1.27 5.10
N VAL A 128 5.92 -1.30 5.36
CA VAL A 128 6.60 -2.34 6.12
C VAL A 128 6.74 -1.98 7.60
N PRO A 129 6.85 -2.98 8.51
CA PRO A 129 6.89 -2.72 9.96
C PRO A 129 7.97 -1.74 10.42
N THR A 130 9.14 -1.73 9.78
CA THR A 130 10.24 -0.84 10.15
C THR A 130 9.89 0.64 10.00
N ILE A 131 9.18 1.00 8.93
CA ILE A 131 8.71 2.38 8.72
C ILE A 131 7.65 2.73 9.77
N TRP A 132 6.70 1.82 10.02
CA TRP A 132 5.66 2.04 11.02
C TRP A 132 6.21 2.19 12.43
N LEU A 133 7.23 1.42 12.83
CA LEU A 133 7.89 1.58 14.12
C LEU A 133 8.55 2.96 14.25
N SER A 134 9.22 3.44 13.23
CA SER A 134 9.80 4.78 13.21
C SER A 134 8.73 5.88 13.30
N LEU A 135 7.62 5.74 12.56
CA LEU A 135 6.47 6.67 12.66
C LEU A 135 5.90 6.71 14.08
N LEU A 136 5.68 5.54 14.69
CA LEU A 136 5.15 5.43 16.04
C LEU A 136 6.07 6.11 17.08
N GLN A 137 7.38 5.95 16.95
CA GLN A 137 8.37 6.63 17.81
C GLN A 137 8.26 8.15 17.64
N THR A 138 8.14 8.65 16.41
CA THR A 138 8.00 10.09 16.13
C THR A 138 6.71 10.66 16.70
N LEU A 139 5.57 9.93 16.57
CA LEU A 139 4.29 10.32 17.16
C LEU A 139 4.38 10.44 18.69
N ARG A 140 4.99 9.43 19.35
CA ARG A 140 5.17 9.43 20.82
C ARG A 140 6.11 10.51 21.31
N ALA A 141 7.14 10.84 20.53
CA ALA A 141 8.08 11.92 20.86
C ALA A 141 7.47 13.32 20.69
N ASN A 142 6.39 13.45 19.91
CA ASN A 142 5.77 14.73 19.57
C ASN A 142 4.26 14.70 19.81
N PRO A 143 3.78 14.55 21.06
CA PRO A 143 2.37 14.43 21.34
C PRO A 143 1.60 15.70 20.92
N GLY A 144 0.53 15.51 20.16
CA GLY A 144 -0.32 16.61 19.67
C GLY A 144 0.23 17.44 18.52
N LYS A 145 1.42 17.11 17.98
CA LYS A 145 2.01 17.82 16.83
C LYS A 145 1.29 17.53 15.52
N TYR A 146 0.81 16.30 15.34
CA TYR A 146 0.23 15.84 14.08
C TYR A 146 -1.27 15.58 14.21
N ASP A 147 -2.07 16.21 13.35
CA ASP A 147 -3.53 16.02 13.26
C ASP A 147 -3.85 15.00 12.14
N LEU A 148 -3.75 13.72 12.47
CA LEU A 148 -4.03 12.63 11.53
C LEU A 148 -5.53 12.34 11.46
N VAL A 149 -5.98 11.77 10.34
CA VAL A 149 -7.39 11.39 10.18
C VAL A 149 -7.72 10.24 11.15
N PRO A 150 -8.70 10.41 12.05
CA PRO A 150 -9.12 9.33 12.95
C PRO A 150 -9.58 8.10 12.17
N GLY A 151 -9.12 6.92 12.58
CA GLY A 151 -9.43 5.67 11.89
C GLY A 151 -8.66 5.48 10.57
N MET A 152 -7.60 6.27 10.31
CA MET A 152 -6.72 6.04 9.16
C MET A 152 -6.22 4.59 9.17
N ARG A 153 -6.40 3.90 8.04
CA ARG A 153 -6.06 2.48 7.88
C ARG A 153 -4.61 2.34 7.40
N MET A 154 -3.83 1.63 8.18
CA MET A 154 -2.41 1.40 7.92
C MET A 154 -2.18 -0.09 7.65
N MET A 155 -2.00 -0.46 6.40
CA MET A 155 -1.70 -1.84 6.05
C MET A 155 -0.23 -2.14 6.30
N VAL A 156 0.03 -3.23 7.03
CA VAL A 156 1.37 -3.74 7.28
C VAL A 156 1.56 -5.09 6.60
N GLY A 157 2.67 -5.23 5.87
CA GLY A 157 3.01 -6.46 5.17
C GLY A 157 4.51 -6.56 4.90
N GLY A 158 4.91 -7.56 4.12
CA GLY A 158 6.31 -7.83 3.79
C GLY A 158 7.09 -8.56 4.88
N SER A 159 6.74 -8.40 6.15
CA SER A 159 7.23 -9.19 7.29
C SER A 159 6.23 -9.16 8.45
N ALA A 160 6.42 -10.04 9.44
CA ALA A 160 5.57 -10.09 10.62
C ALA A 160 5.67 -8.78 11.42
N ALA A 161 4.52 -8.22 11.79
CA ALA A 161 4.43 -7.04 12.63
C ALA A 161 4.28 -7.44 14.11
N PRO A 162 5.04 -6.83 15.03
CA PRO A 162 4.89 -7.11 16.46
C PRO A 162 3.57 -6.54 16.99
N GLU A 163 2.97 -7.22 17.99
CA GLU A 163 1.71 -6.77 18.61
C GLU A 163 1.81 -5.35 19.18
N SER A 164 2.99 -4.96 19.68
CA SER A 164 3.25 -3.60 20.18
C SER A 164 3.01 -2.49 19.14
N LEU A 165 3.09 -2.82 17.86
CA LEU A 165 2.79 -1.89 16.77
C LEU A 165 1.29 -1.56 16.72
N PHE A 166 0.45 -2.59 16.80
CA PHE A 166 -1.02 -2.44 16.79
C PHE A 166 -1.49 -1.64 18.00
N ARG A 167 -1.02 -2.01 19.19
CA ARG A 167 -1.32 -1.30 20.44
C ARG A 167 -0.90 0.16 20.37
N GLY A 168 0.32 0.40 19.88
CA GLY A 168 0.86 1.74 19.80
C GLY A 168 0.08 2.66 18.88
N PHE A 169 -0.35 2.20 17.72
CA PHE A 169 -1.16 3.02 16.81
C PHE A 169 -2.62 3.18 17.27
N ASP A 170 -3.16 2.20 18.01
CA ASP A 170 -4.47 2.35 18.65
C ASP A 170 -4.49 3.51 19.69
N GLU A 171 -3.34 3.85 20.32
CA GLU A 171 -3.18 5.04 21.20
C GLU A 171 -3.47 6.36 20.45
N PHE A 172 -3.23 6.38 19.15
CA PHE A 172 -3.45 7.53 18.26
C PHE A 172 -4.73 7.44 17.44
N GLY A 173 -5.58 6.44 17.71
CA GLY A 173 -6.83 6.23 16.97
C GLY A 173 -6.62 5.78 15.51
N LEU A 174 -5.49 5.15 15.20
CA LEU A 174 -5.13 4.66 13.87
C LEU A 174 -5.30 3.14 13.80
N GLU A 175 -5.83 2.64 12.68
CA GLU A 175 -6.15 1.23 12.50
C GLU A 175 -5.07 0.48 11.72
N VAL A 176 -4.25 -0.33 12.40
CA VAL A 176 -3.29 -1.21 11.73
C VAL A 176 -3.95 -2.53 11.36
N GLY A 177 -3.84 -2.90 10.08
CA GLY A 177 -4.26 -4.20 9.54
C GLY A 177 -3.09 -4.94 8.91
N THR A 178 -3.02 -6.27 9.09
CA THR A 178 -2.00 -7.11 8.47
C THR A 178 -2.48 -7.61 7.11
N ALA A 179 -1.59 -7.55 6.12
CA ALA A 179 -1.78 -8.20 4.84
C ALA A 179 -0.58 -9.11 4.54
N TRP A 180 -0.87 -10.30 4.02
CA TRP A 180 0.16 -11.20 3.51
C TRP A 180 -0.01 -11.39 2.01
N GLY A 181 1.11 -11.45 1.33
CA GLY A 181 1.16 -11.72 -0.09
C GLY A 181 2.57 -11.97 -0.57
N MET A 182 2.68 -12.31 -1.83
CA MET A 182 3.94 -12.54 -2.54
C MET A 182 3.84 -11.89 -3.91
N THR A 183 4.97 -11.62 -4.54
CA THR A 183 4.97 -11.15 -5.94
C THR A 183 4.16 -12.11 -6.82
N GLU A 184 4.27 -13.42 -6.57
CA GLU A 184 3.58 -14.49 -7.29
C GLU A 184 2.07 -14.59 -7.02
N THR A 185 1.54 -13.92 -6.00
CA THR A 185 0.09 -13.89 -5.68
C THR A 185 -0.63 -12.63 -6.17
N SER A 186 0.02 -11.79 -6.97
CA SER A 186 -0.51 -10.62 -7.71
C SER A 186 -0.89 -9.33 -6.94
N PRO A 187 -0.33 -8.93 -5.79
CA PRO A 187 0.42 -9.65 -4.78
C PRO A 187 -0.39 -10.14 -3.58
N LEU A 188 -1.64 -9.69 -3.38
CA LEU A 188 -2.43 -9.91 -2.17
C LEU A 188 -2.91 -11.36 -2.06
N GLY A 189 -2.61 -12.00 -0.94
CA GLY A 189 -3.09 -13.36 -0.64
C GLY A 189 -4.09 -13.39 0.51
N THR A 190 -3.81 -12.68 1.61
CA THR A 190 -4.72 -12.63 2.77
C THR A 190 -4.73 -11.24 3.40
N VAL A 191 -5.84 -10.92 4.08
CA VAL A 191 -5.99 -9.69 4.87
C VAL A 191 -6.58 -10.03 6.23
N SER A 192 -6.00 -9.44 7.28
CA SER A 192 -6.51 -9.53 8.64
C SER A 192 -7.46 -8.37 8.91
N SER A 193 -8.74 -8.67 8.89
CA SER A 193 -9.79 -7.73 9.30
C SER A 193 -10.67 -8.36 10.38
N LEU A 194 -11.03 -7.57 11.41
CA LEU A 194 -11.93 -8.05 12.46
C LEU A 194 -13.36 -8.13 11.93
N LYS A 195 -13.99 -9.31 12.04
CA LYS A 195 -15.42 -9.47 11.79
C LYS A 195 -16.23 -8.67 12.83
N PRO A 196 -17.49 -8.28 12.54
CA PRO A 196 -18.32 -7.56 13.50
C PRO A 196 -18.40 -8.23 14.87
N SER A 197 -18.52 -9.56 14.92
CA SER A 197 -18.53 -10.32 16.17
C SER A 197 -17.20 -10.24 16.95
N MET A 198 -16.08 -10.10 16.27
CA MET A 198 -14.75 -9.97 16.89
C MET A 198 -14.51 -8.54 17.41
N ARG A 199 -15.13 -7.53 16.81
CA ARG A 199 -15.04 -6.13 17.27
C ARG A 199 -15.73 -5.92 18.63
N ALA A 200 -16.66 -6.81 19.01
CA ALA A 200 -17.32 -6.82 20.31
C ALA A 200 -16.49 -7.49 21.44
N LEU A 201 -15.42 -8.19 21.08
CA LEU A 201 -14.53 -8.85 22.05
C LEU A 201 -13.67 -7.84 22.83
N PRO A 202 -13.16 -8.22 24.02
CA PRO A 202 -12.15 -7.44 24.72
C PRO A 202 -10.95 -7.13 23.80
N LYS A 203 -10.34 -5.96 23.99
CA LYS A 203 -9.20 -5.52 23.16
C LYS A 203 -8.06 -6.55 23.12
N GLU A 204 -7.76 -7.21 24.23
CA GLU A 204 -6.72 -8.24 24.29
C GLU A 204 -6.99 -9.40 23.31
N GLU A 205 -8.24 -9.84 23.23
CA GLU A 205 -8.65 -10.87 22.29
C GLU A 205 -8.61 -10.37 20.85
N GLN A 206 -8.98 -9.11 20.60
CA GLN A 206 -8.88 -8.51 19.27
C GLN A 206 -7.43 -8.49 18.75
N TYR A 207 -6.43 -8.18 19.59
CA TYR A 207 -5.02 -8.21 19.20
C TYR A 207 -4.57 -9.61 18.78
N ALA A 208 -5.00 -10.65 19.49
CA ALA A 208 -4.70 -12.03 19.13
C ALA A 208 -5.20 -12.44 17.72
N PHE A 209 -6.24 -11.75 17.19
CA PHE A 209 -6.69 -11.91 15.81
C PHE A 209 -5.93 -10.98 14.85
N ARG A 210 -5.72 -9.70 15.21
CA ARG A 210 -5.11 -8.69 14.33
C ARG A 210 -3.67 -9.01 13.95
N ILE A 211 -2.90 -9.68 14.82
CA ILE A 211 -1.52 -10.08 14.52
C ILE A 211 -1.40 -11.27 13.55
N LYS A 212 -2.52 -11.96 13.25
CA LYS A 212 -2.55 -13.08 12.30
C LYS A 212 -2.63 -12.55 10.87
N GLN A 213 -2.26 -13.41 9.91
CA GLN A 213 -2.26 -13.03 8.48
C GLN A 213 -3.67 -12.89 7.89
N GLY A 214 -4.70 -13.24 8.63
CA GLY A 214 -6.09 -13.07 8.22
C GLY A 214 -6.66 -14.21 7.39
N MET A 215 -7.61 -13.87 6.53
CA MET A 215 -8.29 -14.82 5.65
C MET A 215 -7.89 -14.54 4.20
N ALA A 216 -8.10 -15.53 3.33
CA ALA A 216 -7.92 -15.36 1.89
C ALA A 216 -8.73 -14.14 1.38
N ALA A 217 -8.06 -13.33 0.59
CA ALA A 217 -8.59 -12.13 -0.02
C ALA A 217 -9.29 -12.45 -1.35
#